data_5a689eea0081997eb33c2488be6f666e
#
_entry.id   5a689eea0081997eb33c2488be6f666e
#
_cell.length_a   1.000
_cell.length_b   1.000
_cell.length_c   1.000
_cell.angle_alpha   90.00
_cell.angle_beta   90.00
_cell.angle_gamma   90.00
#
_symmetry.space_group_name_H-M   'P 1'
#
loop_
_entity.id
_entity.type
_entity.pdbx_description
1 polymer ?
#
loop_
_entity_poly.entity_id
_entity_poly.type
_entity_poly.pdbx_seq_one_letter_code
_entity_poly.pdbx_strand_id
1 'polypeptide(L)'
;MTDPPAVPEPSAGLSREQAERLRDSFDPEERERIERTVADLLDLLGKTDAMAVLSEFAFAEGSLRFSDLEADLDAAPNTLSTRLRELTEAGLLDREAFDEIPPRVEYTPTPKAEALFPVFAHLHHWAIDHDL
;
A
#
# COMPACT_ATOMS: atom_id res chain seq x y z
N MET A 1 29.54 8.21 -25.24
CA MET A 1 29.24 7.98 -23.83
C MET A 1 27.81 7.47 -23.73
N THR A 2 27.66 6.25 -23.25
CA THR A 2 26.36 5.64 -23.13
C THR A 2 25.71 6.15 -21.84
N ASP A 3 24.55 6.75 -21.94
CA ASP A 3 23.80 7.10 -20.76
C ASP A 3 23.45 5.84 -19.97
N PRO A 4 23.51 5.87 -18.63
CA PRO A 4 23.06 4.73 -17.87
C PRO A 4 21.60 4.43 -18.23
N PRO A 5 21.17 3.16 -18.22
CA PRO A 5 19.78 2.83 -18.49
C PRO A 5 18.89 3.67 -17.57
N ALA A 6 17.95 4.37 -18.16
CA ALA A 6 17.00 5.17 -17.40
C ALA A 6 16.32 4.27 -16.38
N VAL A 7 16.38 4.65 -15.11
CA VAL A 7 15.59 4.01 -14.09
C VAL A 7 14.13 4.27 -14.48
N PRO A 8 13.32 3.23 -14.69
CA PRO A 8 11.91 3.45 -15.04
C PRO A 8 11.27 4.33 -13.98
N GLU A 9 10.51 5.33 -14.41
CA GLU A 9 9.75 6.14 -13.47
C GLU A 9 8.86 5.21 -12.65
N PRO A 10 8.73 5.45 -11.34
CA PRO A 10 7.90 4.60 -10.49
C PRO A 10 6.46 4.44 -11.01
N SER A 11 5.96 5.45 -11.70
CA SER A 11 4.63 5.42 -12.31
C SER A 11 4.53 4.58 -13.57
N ALA A 12 5.65 4.31 -14.22
CA ALA A 12 5.67 3.54 -15.47
C ALA A 12 5.69 2.02 -15.25
N GLY A 13 6.08 1.58 -14.05
CA GLY A 13 6.21 0.17 -13.75
C GLY A 13 7.37 -0.49 -14.49
N LEU A 14 7.48 -1.81 -14.34
CA LEU A 14 8.49 -2.61 -15.03
C LEU A 14 7.95 -3.08 -16.38
N SER A 15 8.79 -3.09 -17.41
CA SER A 15 8.45 -3.78 -18.64
C SER A 15 8.43 -5.29 -18.39
N ARG A 16 7.80 -6.03 -19.30
CA ARG A 16 7.77 -7.50 -19.23
C ARG A 16 9.18 -8.09 -19.16
N GLU A 17 10.08 -7.59 -19.99
CA GLU A 17 11.46 -8.04 -20.05
C GLU A 17 12.22 -7.75 -18.76
N GLN A 18 12.00 -6.57 -18.17
CA GLN A 18 12.59 -6.20 -16.87
C GLN A 18 12.05 -7.07 -15.75
N ALA A 19 10.75 -7.37 -15.76
CA ALA A 19 10.13 -8.24 -14.78
C ALA A 19 10.65 -9.68 -14.87
N GLU A 20 10.82 -10.18 -16.09
CA GLU A 20 11.39 -11.52 -16.33
C GLU A 20 12.83 -11.62 -15.83
N ARG A 21 13.65 -10.61 -16.12
CA ARG A 21 15.03 -10.56 -15.65
C ARG A 21 15.11 -10.49 -14.12
N LEU A 22 14.26 -9.71 -13.52
CA LEU A 22 14.20 -9.60 -12.06
C LEU A 22 13.84 -10.96 -11.45
N ARG A 23 12.80 -11.60 -11.97
CA ARG A 23 12.37 -12.93 -11.51
C ARG A 23 13.49 -13.96 -11.64
N ASP A 24 14.17 -13.97 -12.78
CA ASP A 24 15.21 -14.96 -13.07
C ASP A 24 16.51 -14.72 -12.30
N SER A 25 16.67 -13.52 -11.70
CA SER A 25 17.86 -13.19 -10.90
C SER A 25 17.84 -13.83 -9.51
N PHE A 26 16.68 -14.34 -9.06
CA PHE A 26 16.53 -14.95 -7.74
C PHE A 26 16.57 -16.47 -7.83
N ASP A 27 17.08 -17.12 -6.77
CA ASP A 27 17.01 -18.56 -6.68
C ASP A 27 15.55 -19.02 -6.39
N PRO A 28 15.25 -20.34 -6.53
CA PRO A 28 13.89 -20.82 -6.34
C PRO A 28 13.27 -20.53 -4.97
N GLU A 29 14.06 -20.56 -3.90
CA GLU A 29 13.57 -20.28 -2.55
C GLU A 29 13.22 -18.80 -2.40
N GLU A 30 14.05 -17.92 -2.94
CA GLU A 30 13.80 -16.48 -2.92
C GLU A 30 12.58 -16.12 -3.76
N ARG A 31 12.41 -16.75 -4.92
CA ARG A 31 11.24 -16.54 -5.77
C ARG A 31 9.95 -16.97 -5.06
N GLU A 32 9.99 -18.11 -4.39
CA GLU A 32 8.84 -18.60 -3.64
C GLU A 32 8.44 -17.63 -2.52
N ARG A 33 9.42 -17.09 -1.80
CA ARG A 33 9.20 -16.11 -0.75
C ARG A 33 8.57 -14.83 -1.30
N ILE A 34 9.10 -14.34 -2.42
CA ILE A 34 8.60 -13.14 -3.07
C ILE A 34 7.14 -13.33 -3.52
N GLU A 35 6.86 -14.45 -4.19
CA GLU A 35 5.50 -14.77 -4.66
C GLU A 35 4.52 -14.90 -3.51
N ARG A 36 4.96 -15.50 -2.41
CA ARG A 36 4.13 -15.62 -1.20
C ARG A 36 3.83 -14.25 -0.60
N THR A 37 4.82 -13.36 -0.56
CA THR A 37 4.64 -12.00 -0.06
C THR A 37 3.62 -11.24 -0.91
N VAL A 38 3.69 -11.36 -2.24
CA VAL A 38 2.72 -10.75 -3.15
C VAL A 38 1.31 -11.30 -2.88
N ALA A 39 1.19 -12.62 -2.74
CA ALA A 39 -0.09 -13.27 -2.46
C ALA A 39 -0.69 -12.78 -1.13
N ASP A 40 0.13 -12.70 -0.09
CA ASP A 40 -0.28 -12.22 1.23
C ASP A 40 -0.74 -10.75 1.16
N LEU A 41 -0.03 -9.93 0.41
CA LEU A 41 -0.40 -8.53 0.20
C LEU A 41 -1.75 -8.43 -0.51
N LEU A 42 -1.96 -9.21 -1.56
CA LEU A 42 -3.21 -9.20 -2.31
C LEU A 42 -4.38 -9.70 -1.44
N ASP A 43 -4.15 -10.69 -0.60
CA ASP A 43 -5.16 -11.16 0.36
C ASP A 43 -5.55 -10.05 1.34
N LEU A 44 -4.57 -9.31 1.84
CA LEU A 44 -4.81 -8.19 2.76
C LEU A 44 -5.58 -7.07 2.07
N LEU A 45 -5.10 -6.62 0.91
CA LEU A 45 -5.70 -5.50 0.16
C LEU A 45 -7.06 -5.86 -0.43
N GLY A 46 -7.32 -7.15 -0.64
CA GLY A 46 -8.60 -7.63 -1.14
C GLY A 46 -9.72 -7.66 -0.10
N LYS A 47 -9.40 -7.47 1.17
CA LYS A 47 -10.41 -7.36 2.22
C LYS A 47 -11.22 -6.08 2.08
N THR A 48 -12.48 -6.12 2.48
CA THR A 48 -13.39 -4.98 2.39
C THR A 48 -12.74 -3.71 2.96
N ASP A 49 -12.71 -2.65 2.15
CA ASP A 49 -12.19 -1.32 2.48
C ASP A 49 -10.68 -1.22 2.75
N ALA A 50 -9.93 -2.32 2.72
CA ALA A 50 -8.50 -2.31 3.04
C ALA A 50 -7.71 -1.38 2.12
N MET A 51 -7.88 -1.53 0.81
CA MET A 51 -7.17 -0.70 -0.16
C MET A 51 -7.63 0.76 -0.09
N ALA A 52 -8.92 1.00 0.12
CA ALA A 52 -9.46 2.35 0.27
C ALA A 52 -8.85 3.06 1.48
N VAL A 53 -8.75 2.36 2.60
CA VAL A 53 -8.13 2.90 3.83
C VAL A 53 -6.66 3.25 3.56
N LEU A 54 -5.89 2.34 3.00
CA LEU A 54 -4.46 2.58 2.76
C LEU A 54 -4.25 3.70 1.73
N SER A 55 -5.11 3.80 0.71
CA SER A 55 -5.04 4.83 -0.31
C SER A 55 -5.25 6.24 0.25
N GLU A 56 -6.04 6.39 1.32
CA GLU A 56 -6.22 7.69 1.98
C GLU A 56 -4.89 8.26 2.45
N PHE A 57 -4.00 7.40 2.94
CA PHE A 57 -2.68 7.83 3.38
C PHE A 57 -1.76 8.25 2.23
N ALA A 58 -2.00 7.74 1.02
CA ALA A 58 -1.22 8.09 -0.16
C ALA A 58 -1.42 9.56 -0.57
N PHE A 59 -2.58 10.12 -0.25
CA PHE A 59 -2.94 11.51 -0.61
C PHE A 59 -2.94 12.45 0.59
N ALA A 60 -2.73 11.93 1.79
CA ALA A 60 -2.69 12.74 3.00
C ALA A 60 -1.30 13.31 3.23
N GLU A 61 -1.25 14.52 3.75
CA GLU A 61 -0.01 15.13 4.22
C GLU A 61 0.08 14.89 5.73
N GLY A 62 0.77 13.81 6.12
CA GLY A 62 0.98 13.48 7.52
C GLY A 62 0.04 12.40 8.06
N SER A 63 -0.20 12.45 9.35
CA SER A 63 -1.00 11.46 10.05
C SER A 63 -2.50 11.68 9.87
N LEU A 64 -3.27 10.61 10.00
CA LEU A 64 -4.72 10.62 9.98
C LEU A 64 -5.28 10.00 11.27
N ARG A 65 -6.37 10.56 11.75
CA ARG A 65 -7.13 10.00 12.86
C ARG A 65 -8.23 9.10 12.36
N PHE A 66 -8.76 8.27 13.23
CA PHE A 66 -9.92 7.44 12.92
C PHE A 66 -11.09 8.28 12.39
N SER A 67 -11.37 9.42 13.03
CA SER A 67 -12.45 10.32 12.61
C SER A 67 -12.25 10.89 11.22
N ASP A 68 -11.01 11.16 10.81
CA ASP A 68 -10.70 11.65 9.46
C ASP A 68 -11.05 10.58 8.41
N LEU A 69 -10.66 9.34 8.69
CA LEU A 69 -10.94 8.20 7.81
C LEU A 69 -12.44 7.90 7.75
N GLU A 70 -13.11 7.97 8.89
CA GLU A 70 -14.56 7.75 8.99
C GLU A 70 -15.33 8.79 8.20
N ALA A 71 -14.88 10.04 8.21
CA ALA A 71 -15.50 11.13 7.45
C ALA A 71 -15.33 10.98 5.94
N ASP A 72 -14.18 10.47 5.50
CA ASP A 72 -13.81 10.39 4.08
C ASP A 72 -14.22 9.07 3.42
N LEU A 73 -14.39 8.02 4.22
CA LEU A 73 -14.70 6.68 3.72
C LEU A 73 -16.11 6.26 4.14
N ASP A 74 -16.81 5.58 3.22
CA ASP A 74 -18.10 4.96 3.52
C ASP A 74 -17.86 3.55 4.05
N ALA A 75 -17.16 3.46 5.19
CA ALA A 75 -16.81 2.20 5.83
C ALA A 75 -17.50 2.10 7.20
N ALA A 76 -17.99 0.90 7.52
CA ALA A 76 -18.54 0.65 8.85
C ALA A 76 -17.43 0.81 9.91
N PRO A 77 -17.71 1.44 11.06
CA PRO A 77 -16.70 1.69 12.09
C PRO A 77 -15.92 0.43 12.52
N ASN A 78 -16.60 -0.70 12.67
CA ASN A 78 -15.96 -1.95 13.06
C ASN A 78 -15.02 -2.47 11.97
N THR A 79 -15.41 -2.35 10.71
CA THR A 79 -14.56 -2.72 9.58
C THR A 79 -13.34 -1.83 9.52
N LEU A 80 -13.53 -0.52 9.67
CA LEU A 80 -12.43 0.45 9.67
C LEU A 80 -11.43 0.14 10.79
N SER A 81 -11.89 -0.11 12.01
CA SER A 81 -11.04 -0.49 13.14
C SER A 81 -10.24 -1.75 12.85
N THR A 82 -10.89 -2.76 12.28
CA THR A 82 -10.27 -4.03 11.95
C THR A 82 -9.18 -3.86 10.89
N ARG A 83 -9.46 -3.08 9.83
CA ARG A 83 -8.48 -2.83 8.77
C ARG A 83 -7.28 -2.05 9.28
N LEU A 84 -7.50 -1.03 10.11
CA LEU A 84 -6.40 -0.26 10.71
C LEU A 84 -5.49 -1.15 11.56
N ARG A 85 -6.08 -2.06 12.34
CA ARG A 85 -5.31 -3.01 13.14
C ARG A 85 -4.49 -3.95 12.25
N GLU A 86 -5.11 -4.53 11.24
CA GLU A 86 -4.44 -5.46 10.32
C GLU A 86 -3.31 -4.78 9.55
N LEU A 87 -3.53 -3.56 9.07
CA LEU A 87 -2.51 -2.79 8.36
C LEU A 87 -1.34 -2.42 9.30
N THR A 88 -1.64 -2.12 10.55
CA THR A 88 -0.61 -1.85 11.56
C THR A 88 0.19 -3.12 11.87
N GLU A 89 -0.47 -4.25 12.05
CA GLU A 89 0.19 -5.54 12.28
C GLU A 89 1.06 -5.97 11.10
N ALA A 90 0.65 -5.62 9.89
CA ALA A 90 1.43 -5.90 8.67
C ALA A 90 2.63 -4.95 8.48
N GLY A 91 2.78 -3.96 9.34
CA GLY A 91 3.86 -2.98 9.24
C GLY A 91 3.64 -1.91 8.16
N LEU A 92 2.39 -1.72 7.73
CA LEU A 92 2.06 -0.70 6.73
C LEU A 92 1.63 0.61 7.36
N LEU A 93 1.15 0.57 8.60
CA LEU A 93 0.82 1.76 9.37
C LEU A 93 1.51 1.72 10.72
N ASP A 94 1.89 2.88 11.20
CA ASP A 94 2.30 3.12 12.59
C ASP A 94 1.13 3.76 13.32
N ARG A 95 0.90 3.29 14.53
CA ARG A 95 -0.14 3.81 15.41
C ARG A 95 0.52 4.53 16.58
N GLU A 96 0.12 5.77 16.84
CA GLU A 96 0.59 6.55 17.95
C GLU A 96 -0.59 7.03 18.79
N ALA A 97 -0.58 6.69 20.08
CA ALA A 97 -1.57 7.14 21.04
C ALA A 97 -1.01 8.29 21.85
N PHE A 98 -1.78 9.36 21.96
CA PHE A 98 -1.41 10.55 22.74
C PHE A 98 -2.22 10.57 24.02
N ASP A 99 -1.52 10.74 25.16
CA ASP A 99 -2.14 10.83 26.47
C ASP A 99 -2.69 12.25 26.68
N GLU A 100 -3.83 12.48 26.09
CA GLU A 100 -4.54 13.76 26.12
C GLU A 100 -5.98 13.55 26.60
N ILE A 101 -6.68 14.62 26.89
CA ILE A 101 -8.10 14.62 27.21
C ILE A 101 -8.82 15.49 26.18
N PRO A 102 -9.63 14.93 25.27
CA PRO A 102 -9.87 13.48 25.07
C PRO A 102 -8.67 12.76 24.46
N PRO A 103 -8.54 11.43 24.67
CA PRO A 103 -7.42 10.67 24.11
C PRO A 103 -7.45 10.73 22.57
N ARG A 104 -6.25 10.80 21.98
CA ARG A 104 -6.05 10.91 20.54
C ARG A 104 -5.18 9.77 20.03
N VAL A 105 -5.60 9.17 18.94
CA VAL A 105 -4.80 8.15 18.23
C VAL A 105 -4.61 8.61 16.79
N GLU A 106 -3.38 8.59 16.33
CA GLU A 106 -3.03 8.92 14.96
C GLU A 106 -2.35 7.74 14.27
N TYR A 107 -2.58 7.62 12.97
CA TYR A 107 -1.96 6.61 12.12
C TYR A 107 -1.13 7.30 11.06
N THR A 108 0.04 6.73 10.77
CA THR A 108 0.98 7.26 9.78
C THR A 108 1.46 6.11 8.89
N PRO A 109 1.59 6.31 7.57
CA PRO A 109 2.12 5.25 6.71
C PRO A 109 3.60 5.05 6.99
N THR A 110 4.02 3.79 7.00
CA THR A 110 5.43 3.42 7.12
C THR A 110 6.13 3.57 5.76
N PRO A 111 7.47 3.59 5.70
CA PRO A 111 8.21 3.53 4.44
C PRO A 111 7.81 2.31 3.58
N LYS A 112 7.47 1.20 4.22
CA LYS A 112 6.97 -0.01 3.55
C LYS A 112 5.66 0.25 2.81
N ALA A 113 4.74 1.01 3.43
CA ALA A 113 3.49 1.42 2.79
C ALA A 113 3.72 2.45 1.68
N GLU A 114 4.59 3.42 1.93
CA GLU A 114 4.91 4.45 0.93
C GLU A 114 5.45 3.84 -0.36
N ALA A 115 6.21 2.75 -0.26
CA ALA A 115 6.71 2.02 -1.41
C ALA A 115 5.60 1.37 -2.25
N LEU A 116 4.41 1.18 -1.68
CA LEU A 116 3.24 0.65 -2.39
C LEU A 116 2.43 1.72 -3.13
N PHE A 117 2.55 2.99 -2.76
CA PHE A 117 1.72 4.04 -3.35
C PHE A 117 1.87 4.17 -4.86
N PRO A 118 3.08 4.05 -5.45
CA PRO A 118 3.21 4.00 -6.92
C PRO A 118 2.45 2.82 -7.56
N VAL A 119 2.37 1.69 -6.86
CA VAL A 119 1.60 0.52 -7.33
C VAL A 119 0.11 0.86 -7.40
N PHE A 120 -0.43 1.54 -6.39
CA PHE A 120 -1.82 1.97 -6.37
C PHE A 120 -2.12 2.96 -7.48
N ALA A 121 -1.22 3.92 -7.69
CA ALA A 121 -1.36 4.88 -8.79
C ALA A 121 -1.41 4.16 -10.14
N HIS A 122 -0.59 3.14 -10.32
CA HIS A 122 -0.55 2.35 -11.55
C HIS A 122 -1.84 1.53 -11.74
N LEU A 123 -2.37 0.96 -10.67
CA LEU A 123 -3.66 0.26 -10.71
C LEU A 123 -4.80 1.20 -11.13
N HIS A 124 -4.83 2.40 -10.58
CA HIS A 124 -5.83 3.41 -10.96
C HIS A 124 -5.68 3.83 -12.42
N HIS A 125 -4.45 4.03 -12.87
CA HIS A 125 -4.16 4.35 -14.26
C HIS A 125 -4.67 3.24 -15.20
N TRP A 126 -4.42 1.98 -14.87
CA TRP A 126 -4.92 0.85 -15.63
C TRP A 126 -6.45 0.86 -15.72
N ALA A 127 -7.12 1.13 -14.61
CA ALA A 127 -8.57 1.14 -14.51
C ALA A 127 -9.24 2.30 -15.27
N ILE A 128 -8.51 3.39 -15.53
CA ILE A 128 -9.01 4.50 -16.36
C ILE A 128 -9.25 4.03 -17.79
N ASP A 129 -8.36 3.18 -18.30
CA ASP A 129 -8.39 2.74 -19.71
C ASP A 129 -9.06 1.37 -19.90
N HIS A 130 -9.39 0.67 -18.83
CA HIS A 130 -9.90 -0.70 -18.91
C HIS A 130 -11.04 -0.93 -17.92
N ASP A 131 -11.92 -1.85 -18.29
CA ASP A 131 -13.03 -2.33 -17.46
C ASP A 131 -12.89 -3.83 -17.21
N LEU A 132 -13.53 -4.30 -16.19
CA LEU A 132 -13.70 -5.74 -15.95
C LEU A 132 -15.12 -6.17 -16.26
#